data_00b195be22c28a43f417835e0c149a86
#
_entry.id   00b195be22c28a43f417835e0c149a86
#
_cell.length_a   1.000
_cell.length_b   1.000
_cell.length_c   1.000
_cell.angle_alpha   90.00
_cell.angle_beta   90.00
_cell.angle_gamma   90.00
#
_symmetry.space_group_name_H-M   'P 1'
#
loop_
_entity.id
_entity.type
_entity.pdbx_description
1 polymer ?
#
loop_
_entity_poly.entity_id
_entity_poly.type
_entity_poly.pdbx_seq_one_letter_code
_entity_poly.pdbx_strand_id
1 'polypeptide(L)'
;MLWGTTLSAEPSWKAKEYPATAAHAPTPLPDRVVLTWDGNPATSQAVTWRTDVTVMEGKAQLAVANANGRALQPDTFIATTTHFESDINAAHYHSVTFKGLQPETLYAYRVGDGVNWTEYYHFKTASSEAKPFSFIYFGDAQNDIRTHWSRVFREAFRDAPRAAFTLHAGDLIDEDAWDAEWGQWHQGPDWVNGTIPVVATPGNHEYFQTFDRTQKSRVRKQVSTHWRPQFAFPIQDVPDASLQETVYYLDYQGVRFISLDSNTAQAAQVPWLREVLENNCLLYTSDAADDAGSG
;
A
#
# COMPACT_ATOMS: atom_id res chain seq x y z
N MET A 1 26.66 -58.78 21.63
CA MET A 1 25.38 -58.14 21.21
C MET A 1 25.70 -56.76 20.72
N LEU A 2 25.72 -56.59 19.41
CA LEU A 2 25.93 -55.27 18.78
C LEU A 2 24.55 -54.68 18.52
N TRP A 3 24.20 -53.60 19.18
CA TRP A 3 23.01 -52.83 18.89
C TRP A 3 23.34 -51.89 17.73
N GLY A 4 22.80 -52.23 16.58
CA GLY A 4 22.82 -51.34 15.42
C GLY A 4 21.82 -50.20 15.65
N THR A 5 22.33 -48.98 15.77
CA THR A 5 21.51 -47.76 15.64
C THR A 5 21.09 -47.61 14.20
N THR A 6 19.86 -47.96 13.90
CA THR A 6 19.24 -47.57 12.61
C THR A 6 19.02 -46.06 12.64
N LEU A 7 19.89 -45.31 11.93
CA LEU A 7 19.58 -43.96 11.51
C LEU A 7 18.34 -44.03 10.60
N SER A 8 17.18 -43.68 11.16
CA SER A 8 16.01 -43.45 10.31
C SER A 8 16.27 -42.22 9.48
N ALA A 9 16.57 -42.39 8.19
CA ALA A 9 16.55 -41.29 7.26
C ALA A 9 15.15 -40.65 7.32
N GLU A 10 15.10 -39.35 7.54
CA GLU A 10 13.83 -38.62 7.43
C GLU A 10 13.18 -38.91 6.07
N PRO A 11 11.87 -39.12 6.02
CA PRO A 11 11.22 -39.45 4.76
C PRO A 11 11.45 -38.36 3.73
N SER A 12 11.91 -38.73 2.53
CA SER A 12 12.22 -37.82 1.44
C SER A 12 11.03 -36.99 0.88
N TRP A 13 9.83 -37.26 1.39
CA TRP A 13 8.60 -36.56 1.02
C TRP A 13 8.29 -35.32 1.91
N LYS A 14 9.06 -35.06 2.96
CA LYS A 14 8.95 -33.77 3.65
C LYS A 14 9.42 -32.70 2.65
N ALA A 15 8.44 -32.00 2.10
CA ALA A 15 8.70 -30.84 1.26
C ALA A 15 9.63 -29.88 2.02
N LYS A 16 10.76 -29.53 1.41
CA LYS A 16 11.60 -28.46 1.93
C LYS A 16 10.80 -27.15 1.78
N GLU A 17 10.72 -26.41 2.86
CA GLU A 17 10.18 -25.07 2.80
C GLU A 17 10.95 -24.26 1.76
N TYR A 18 10.21 -23.60 0.85
CA TYR A 18 10.84 -22.77 -0.18
C TYR A 18 11.36 -21.49 0.49
N PRO A 19 12.65 -21.16 0.38
CA PRO A 19 13.23 -20.07 1.15
C PRO A 19 12.61 -18.73 0.77
N ALA A 20 12.36 -17.87 1.77
CA ALA A 20 11.76 -16.54 1.57
C ALA A 20 12.59 -15.68 0.59
N THR A 21 13.91 -15.78 0.64
CA THR A 21 14.84 -15.10 -0.31
C THR A 21 14.56 -15.43 -1.78
N ALA A 22 14.04 -16.61 -2.06
CA ALA A 22 13.69 -17.02 -3.42
C ALA A 22 12.19 -16.79 -3.72
N ALA A 23 11.32 -17.02 -2.71
CA ALA A 23 9.87 -16.83 -2.86
C ALA A 23 9.48 -15.37 -3.12
N HIS A 24 10.25 -14.44 -2.57
CA HIS A 24 10.02 -12.99 -2.66
C HIS A 24 11.14 -12.27 -3.41
N ALA A 25 12.01 -13.01 -4.15
CA ALA A 25 13.05 -12.41 -4.97
C ALA A 25 12.44 -11.47 -6.02
N PRO A 26 12.92 -10.21 -6.11
CA PRO A 26 12.53 -9.33 -7.20
C PRO A 26 13.09 -9.84 -8.52
N THR A 27 12.42 -9.51 -9.62
CA THR A 27 12.86 -9.84 -10.99
C THR A 27 12.81 -8.60 -11.87
N PRO A 28 13.35 -8.62 -13.11
CA PRO A 28 13.12 -7.52 -14.03
C PRO A 28 11.65 -7.31 -14.41
N LEU A 29 10.80 -8.33 -14.20
CA LEU A 29 9.34 -8.16 -14.34
C LEU A 29 8.80 -7.43 -13.13
N PRO A 30 7.97 -6.38 -13.33
CA PRO A 30 7.36 -5.64 -12.22
C PRO A 30 6.48 -6.53 -11.34
N ASP A 31 6.59 -6.34 -10.04
CA ASP A 31 5.69 -6.91 -9.04
C ASP A 31 5.27 -5.85 -8.01
N ARG A 32 4.45 -6.21 -7.03
CA ARG A 32 3.98 -5.33 -5.97
C ARG A 32 3.40 -4.02 -6.49
N VAL A 33 2.62 -4.10 -7.57
CA VAL A 33 1.98 -2.91 -8.15
C VAL A 33 0.87 -2.43 -7.23
N VAL A 34 0.96 -1.17 -6.80
CA VAL A 34 -0.03 -0.55 -5.90
C VAL A 34 -0.45 0.81 -6.44
N LEU A 35 -1.75 1.03 -6.54
CA LEU A 35 -2.33 2.34 -6.75
C LEU A 35 -2.54 3.05 -5.42
N THR A 36 -2.16 4.34 -5.37
CA THR A 36 -2.39 5.22 -4.23
C THR A 36 -2.75 6.62 -4.75
N TRP A 37 -3.02 7.55 -3.85
CA TRP A 37 -3.19 8.96 -4.21
C TRP A 37 -2.20 9.82 -3.43
N ASP A 38 -1.40 10.60 -4.16
CA ASP A 38 -0.57 11.67 -3.62
C ASP A 38 -1.18 13.07 -3.86
N GLY A 39 -2.35 13.10 -4.49
CA GLY A 39 -3.08 14.30 -4.88
C GLY A 39 -4.59 14.06 -5.03
N ASN A 40 -5.25 14.90 -5.82
CA ASN A 40 -6.71 14.85 -6.00
C ASN A 40 -7.14 13.59 -6.77
N PRO A 41 -7.96 12.69 -6.18
CA PRO A 41 -8.44 11.46 -6.81
C PRO A 41 -9.24 11.65 -8.11
N ALA A 42 -9.82 12.82 -8.33
CA ALA A 42 -10.56 13.12 -9.56
C ALA A 42 -9.63 13.43 -10.74
N THR A 43 -8.39 13.88 -10.50
CA THR A 43 -7.51 14.39 -11.55
C THR A 43 -6.09 13.85 -11.48
N SER A 44 -5.80 12.93 -10.53
CA SER A 44 -4.50 12.28 -10.41
C SER A 44 -4.62 10.83 -9.94
N GLN A 45 -3.58 10.04 -10.22
CA GLN A 45 -3.41 8.68 -9.74
C GLN A 45 -1.92 8.38 -9.61
N ALA A 46 -1.49 7.96 -8.44
CA ALA A 46 -0.15 7.45 -8.23
C ALA A 46 -0.11 5.93 -8.37
N VAL A 47 1.01 5.42 -8.85
CA VAL A 47 1.33 3.99 -8.92
C VAL A 47 2.76 3.77 -8.48
N THR A 48 2.96 2.76 -7.64
CA THR A 48 4.27 2.25 -7.25
C THR A 48 4.39 0.78 -7.67
N TRP A 49 5.62 0.34 -7.94
CA TRP A 49 5.92 -1.07 -8.23
C TRP A 49 7.37 -1.38 -7.91
N ARG A 50 7.71 -2.66 -7.85
CA ARG A 50 9.05 -3.15 -7.58
C ARG A 50 9.61 -3.90 -8.78
N THR A 51 10.94 -3.80 -8.97
CA THR A 51 11.74 -4.66 -9.84
C THR A 51 13.05 -5.05 -9.14
N ASP A 52 13.85 -5.88 -9.76
CA ASP A 52 15.23 -6.09 -9.30
C ASP A 52 16.13 -4.88 -9.63
N VAL A 53 17.34 -4.89 -9.08
CA VAL A 53 18.30 -3.79 -9.20
C VAL A 53 18.88 -3.62 -10.61
N THR A 54 18.59 -4.50 -11.56
CA THR A 54 19.05 -4.38 -12.95
C THR A 54 18.21 -3.37 -13.74
N VAL A 55 16.97 -3.11 -13.31
CA VAL A 55 16.10 -2.10 -13.90
C VAL A 55 16.40 -0.73 -13.29
N MET A 56 17.23 0.04 -13.97
CA MET A 56 17.71 1.35 -13.50
C MET A 56 16.69 2.48 -13.74
N GLU A 57 15.77 2.34 -14.69
CA GLU A 57 14.76 3.32 -15.07
C GLU A 57 13.41 2.63 -15.24
N GLY A 58 12.50 2.89 -14.32
CA GLY A 58 11.10 2.46 -14.44
C GLY A 58 10.32 3.35 -15.40
N LYS A 59 9.34 2.75 -16.07
CA LYS A 59 8.42 3.44 -16.98
C LYS A 59 6.99 3.00 -16.73
N ALA A 60 6.07 3.96 -16.88
CA ALA A 60 4.65 3.67 -16.90
C ALA A 60 4.03 4.13 -18.21
N GLN A 61 3.01 3.43 -18.67
CA GLN A 61 2.20 3.84 -19.82
C GLN A 61 0.75 4.03 -19.38
N LEU A 62 0.11 5.06 -19.91
CA LEU A 62 -1.27 5.43 -19.59
C LEU A 62 -2.03 5.84 -20.85
N ALA A 63 -3.25 5.37 -20.98
CA ALA A 63 -4.21 5.83 -22.00
C ALA A 63 -5.63 5.85 -21.42
N VAL A 64 -6.52 6.63 -21.99
CA VAL A 64 -7.95 6.44 -21.76
C VAL A 64 -8.34 5.05 -22.26
N ALA A 65 -9.03 4.29 -21.42
CA ALA A 65 -9.39 2.91 -21.74
C ALA A 65 -10.32 2.86 -22.97
N ASN A 66 -10.05 1.92 -23.85
CA ASN A 66 -10.82 1.68 -25.05
C ASN A 66 -11.18 0.19 -25.14
N ALA A 67 -12.39 -0.13 -25.56
CA ALA A 67 -12.84 -1.51 -25.76
C ALA A 67 -11.98 -2.27 -26.80
N ASN A 68 -11.39 -1.55 -27.77
CA ASN A 68 -10.38 -2.09 -28.66
C ASN A 68 -8.98 -1.86 -28.10
N GLY A 69 -8.44 -2.80 -27.36
CA GLY A 69 -7.10 -2.70 -26.77
C GLY A 69 -5.98 -2.44 -27.79
N ARG A 70 -6.16 -2.78 -29.07
CA ARG A 70 -5.20 -2.47 -30.13
C ARG A 70 -5.21 -1.00 -30.55
N ALA A 71 -6.26 -0.25 -30.18
CA ALA A 71 -6.38 1.17 -30.46
C ALA A 71 -5.84 2.04 -29.31
N LEU A 72 -5.32 1.45 -28.24
CA LEU A 72 -4.68 2.21 -27.18
C LEU A 72 -3.45 2.94 -27.72
N GLN A 73 -3.37 4.23 -27.44
CA GLN A 73 -2.21 5.08 -27.74
C GLN A 73 -1.71 5.64 -26.41
N PRO A 74 -0.90 4.87 -25.68
CA PRO A 74 -0.48 5.29 -24.35
C PRO A 74 0.64 6.31 -24.40
N ASP A 75 0.52 7.34 -23.56
CA ASP A 75 1.64 8.20 -23.20
C ASP A 75 2.59 7.43 -22.27
N THR A 76 3.89 7.71 -22.37
CA THR A 76 4.92 7.08 -21.54
C THR A 76 5.47 8.07 -20.53
N PHE A 77 5.55 7.65 -19.28
CA PHE A 77 6.05 8.40 -18.14
C PHE A 77 7.27 7.73 -17.58
N ILE A 78 8.30 8.52 -17.23
CA ILE A 78 9.50 8.03 -16.54
C ILE A 78 9.23 8.07 -15.04
N ALA A 79 9.55 6.97 -14.37
CA ALA A 79 9.37 6.83 -12.94
C ALA A 79 10.53 7.45 -12.15
N THR A 80 10.24 7.91 -10.95
CA THR A 80 11.26 8.05 -9.91
C THR A 80 11.65 6.66 -9.44
N THR A 81 12.94 6.34 -9.46
CA THR A 81 13.47 5.04 -9.04
C THR A 81 14.25 5.19 -7.75
N THR A 82 13.94 4.38 -6.76
CA THR A 82 14.58 4.36 -5.45
C THR A 82 15.19 2.99 -5.20
N HIS A 83 16.48 2.96 -4.89
CA HIS A 83 17.15 1.73 -4.45
C HIS A 83 16.69 1.40 -3.03
N PHE A 84 16.41 0.12 -2.78
CA PHE A 84 15.97 -0.37 -1.49
C PHE A 84 16.64 -1.69 -1.15
N GLU A 85 17.15 -1.79 0.07
CA GLU A 85 17.69 -3.04 0.63
C GLU A 85 16.80 -3.52 1.77
N SER A 86 16.23 -4.70 1.61
CA SER A 86 15.48 -5.40 2.65
C SER A 86 16.38 -6.38 3.41
N ASP A 87 15.80 -7.07 4.36
CA ASP A 87 16.45 -8.15 5.11
C ASP A 87 16.83 -9.36 4.23
N ILE A 88 16.18 -9.55 3.09
CA ILE A 88 16.35 -10.72 2.21
C ILE A 88 16.82 -10.40 0.80
N ASN A 89 16.52 -9.24 0.23
CA ASN A 89 16.83 -8.89 -1.15
C ASN A 89 17.07 -7.39 -1.33
N ALA A 90 17.90 -7.02 -2.33
CA ALA A 90 17.96 -5.67 -2.88
C ALA A 90 16.98 -5.53 -4.04
N ALA A 91 16.33 -4.38 -4.15
CA ALA A 91 15.32 -4.08 -5.17
C ALA A 91 15.36 -2.61 -5.60
N HIS A 92 14.71 -2.31 -6.72
CA HIS A 92 14.31 -0.96 -7.07
C HIS A 92 12.80 -0.82 -6.94
N TYR A 93 12.38 0.23 -6.23
CA TYR A 93 11.00 0.68 -6.24
C TYR A 93 10.86 1.88 -7.18
N HIS A 94 9.80 1.88 -7.94
CA HIS A 94 9.50 2.90 -8.93
C HIS A 94 8.18 3.56 -8.59
N SER A 95 8.07 4.86 -8.84
CA SER A 95 6.86 5.64 -8.58
C SER A 95 6.57 6.60 -9.72
N VAL A 96 5.30 6.67 -10.12
CA VAL A 96 4.78 7.68 -11.07
C VAL A 96 3.48 8.22 -10.54
N THR A 97 3.28 9.52 -10.65
CA THR A 97 1.98 10.17 -10.48
C THR A 97 1.49 10.69 -11.82
N PHE A 98 0.41 10.12 -12.31
CA PHE A 98 -0.34 10.64 -13.45
C PHE A 98 -1.14 11.86 -12.97
N LYS A 99 -1.00 13.00 -13.66
CA LYS A 99 -1.65 14.27 -13.32
C LYS A 99 -2.45 14.81 -14.52
N GLY A 100 -3.40 15.70 -14.24
CA GLY A 100 -4.23 16.31 -15.28
C GLY A 100 -5.22 15.34 -15.91
N LEU A 101 -5.60 14.31 -15.18
CA LEU A 101 -6.57 13.32 -15.60
C LEU A 101 -7.99 13.92 -15.66
N GLN A 102 -8.83 13.35 -16.49
CA GLN A 102 -10.25 13.72 -16.55
C GLN A 102 -11.02 12.97 -15.44
N PRO A 103 -11.91 13.65 -14.71
CA PRO A 103 -12.77 13.01 -13.73
C PRO A 103 -13.66 11.92 -14.35
N GLU A 104 -14.09 10.95 -13.53
CA GLU A 104 -14.99 9.84 -13.89
C GLU A 104 -14.56 9.04 -15.14
N THR A 105 -13.28 9.08 -15.46
CA THR A 105 -12.72 8.47 -16.67
C THR A 105 -12.00 7.17 -16.34
N LEU A 106 -12.30 6.14 -17.12
CA LEU A 106 -11.58 4.86 -17.03
C LEU A 106 -10.27 4.96 -17.82
N TYR A 107 -9.16 4.66 -17.17
CA TYR A 107 -7.83 4.61 -17.75
C TYR A 107 -7.32 3.18 -17.80
N ALA A 108 -6.53 2.88 -18.83
CA ALA A 108 -5.72 1.68 -18.93
C ALA A 108 -4.25 2.07 -18.74
N TYR A 109 -3.53 1.35 -17.89
CA TYR A 109 -2.11 1.61 -17.68
C TYR A 109 -1.35 0.30 -17.50
N ARG A 110 -0.03 0.37 -17.67
CA ARG A 110 0.92 -0.69 -17.34
C ARG A 110 2.23 -0.08 -16.87
N VAL A 111 2.99 -0.85 -16.13
CA VAL A 111 4.30 -0.45 -15.60
C VAL A 111 5.39 -1.41 -16.04
N GLY A 112 6.63 -0.94 -16.13
CA GLY A 112 7.76 -1.74 -16.59
C GLY A 112 9.04 -0.93 -16.74
N ASP A 113 9.89 -1.36 -17.68
CA ASP A 113 11.18 -0.72 -18.01
C ASP A 113 11.27 -0.25 -19.49
N GLY A 114 10.23 -0.50 -20.27
CA GLY A 114 10.19 -0.26 -21.71
C GLY A 114 10.36 -1.53 -22.55
N VAL A 115 10.81 -2.62 -21.95
CA VAL A 115 10.95 -3.95 -22.55
C VAL A 115 10.03 -4.94 -21.85
N ASN A 116 10.17 -5.05 -20.54
CA ASN A 116 9.37 -5.88 -19.68
C ASN A 116 8.22 -5.05 -19.11
N TRP A 117 6.99 -5.50 -19.32
CA TRP A 117 5.79 -4.80 -18.90
C TRP A 117 4.86 -5.74 -18.14
N THR A 118 4.07 -5.18 -17.21
CA THR A 118 2.88 -5.87 -16.69
C THR A 118 1.85 -6.01 -17.80
N GLU A 119 0.78 -6.78 -17.51
CA GLU A 119 -0.49 -6.63 -18.22
C GLU A 119 -1.03 -5.20 -18.07
N TYR A 120 -2.06 -4.86 -18.86
CA TYR A 120 -2.79 -3.62 -18.66
C TYR A 120 -3.76 -3.74 -17.48
N TYR A 121 -3.55 -2.89 -16.48
CA TYR A 121 -4.52 -2.63 -15.42
C TYR A 121 -5.48 -1.51 -15.80
N HIS A 122 -6.58 -1.42 -15.08
CA HIS A 122 -7.52 -0.30 -15.21
C HIS A 122 -7.74 0.37 -13.86
N PHE A 123 -7.87 1.68 -13.87
CA PHE A 123 -8.43 2.43 -12.75
C PHE A 123 -9.42 3.47 -13.27
N LYS A 124 -10.33 3.89 -12.41
CA LYS A 124 -11.27 4.97 -12.72
C LYS A 124 -11.03 6.14 -11.78
N THR A 125 -10.86 7.36 -12.34
CA THR A 125 -10.77 8.58 -11.55
C THR A 125 -12.09 8.87 -10.85
N ALA A 126 -12.01 9.50 -9.67
CA ALA A 126 -13.18 9.93 -8.91
C ALA A 126 -14.01 10.99 -9.67
N SER A 127 -15.24 11.21 -9.24
CA SER A 127 -16.00 12.38 -9.64
C SER A 127 -15.47 13.65 -8.97
N SER A 128 -15.53 14.79 -9.66
CA SER A 128 -15.31 16.09 -9.05
C SER A 128 -16.49 16.54 -8.18
N GLU A 129 -17.64 15.89 -8.33
CA GLU A 129 -18.85 16.16 -7.59
C GLU A 129 -19.05 15.16 -6.46
N ALA A 130 -19.77 15.55 -5.42
CA ALA A 130 -20.19 14.64 -4.37
C ALA A 130 -21.13 13.58 -4.94
N LYS A 131 -20.72 12.32 -4.88
CA LYS A 131 -21.48 11.16 -5.35
C LYS A 131 -21.35 10.01 -4.38
N PRO A 132 -22.39 9.18 -4.23
CA PRO A 132 -22.30 7.95 -3.44
C PRO A 132 -21.20 7.02 -3.96
N PHE A 133 -20.47 6.41 -3.04
CA PHE A 133 -19.44 5.40 -3.31
C PHE A 133 -19.38 4.40 -2.16
N SER A 134 -18.69 3.32 -2.37
CA SER A 134 -18.36 2.34 -1.34
C SER A 134 -16.86 2.09 -1.33
N PHE A 135 -16.33 1.70 -0.19
CA PHE A 135 -14.95 1.28 -0.01
C PHE A 135 -14.89 0.08 0.92
N ILE A 136 -13.78 -0.65 0.90
CA ILE A 136 -13.56 -1.76 1.82
C ILE A 136 -12.63 -1.27 2.93
N TYR A 137 -12.98 -1.53 4.17
CA TYR A 137 -12.20 -1.18 5.35
C TYR A 137 -11.55 -2.43 5.95
N PHE A 138 -10.24 -2.38 6.15
CA PHE A 138 -9.46 -3.43 6.78
C PHE A 138 -8.67 -2.88 7.96
N GLY A 139 -8.42 -3.73 8.95
CA GLY A 139 -7.46 -3.53 10.02
C GLY A 139 -6.76 -4.86 10.31
N ASP A 140 -5.55 -4.79 10.87
CA ASP A 140 -4.82 -5.93 11.42
C ASP A 140 -4.69 -7.11 10.45
N ALA A 141 -4.16 -6.85 9.25
CA ALA A 141 -3.87 -7.90 8.27
C ALA A 141 -2.70 -8.81 8.69
N GLN A 142 -1.96 -8.39 9.70
CA GLN A 142 -0.87 -9.13 10.33
C GLN A 142 -1.29 -10.52 10.83
N ASN A 143 -0.32 -11.36 11.18
CA ASN A 143 -0.48 -12.74 11.65
C ASN A 143 -0.98 -13.72 10.57
N ASP A 144 -0.11 -14.66 10.20
CA ASP A 144 -0.43 -15.66 9.17
C ASP A 144 -0.96 -15.03 7.87
N ILE A 145 -0.36 -13.93 7.44
CA ILE A 145 -0.78 -13.06 6.32
C ILE A 145 -1.11 -13.90 5.09
N ARG A 146 -0.22 -14.83 4.74
CA ARG A 146 -0.39 -15.65 3.54
C ARG A 146 -1.68 -16.47 3.55
N THR A 147 -2.09 -16.97 4.71
CA THR A 147 -3.23 -17.88 4.85
C THR A 147 -4.52 -17.17 5.21
N HIS A 148 -4.46 -16.14 6.03
CA HIS A 148 -5.66 -15.44 6.53
C HIS A 148 -5.97 -14.18 5.75
N TRP A 149 -5.02 -13.27 5.60
CA TRP A 149 -5.22 -12.02 4.87
C TRP A 149 -5.69 -12.26 3.43
N SER A 150 -4.99 -13.13 2.68
CA SER A 150 -5.35 -13.42 1.29
C SER A 150 -6.79 -13.92 1.15
N ARG A 151 -7.28 -14.70 2.13
CA ARG A 151 -8.64 -15.21 2.14
C ARG A 151 -9.65 -14.13 2.49
N VAL A 152 -9.39 -13.35 3.55
CA VAL A 152 -10.26 -12.25 3.98
C VAL A 152 -10.40 -11.21 2.87
N PHE A 153 -9.28 -10.84 2.23
CA PHE A 153 -9.30 -9.89 1.13
C PHE A 153 -10.18 -10.37 -0.04
N ARG A 154 -10.03 -11.64 -0.44
CA ARG A 154 -10.83 -12.21 -1.55
C ARG A 154 -12.32 -12.23 -1.25
N GLU A 155 -12.71 -12.56 -0.02
CA GLU A 155 -14.11 -12.53 0.40
C GLU A 155 -14.66 -11.09 0.38
N ALA A 156 -13.93 -10.13 0.94
CA ALA A 156 -14.32 -8.73 0.93
C ALA A 156 -14.43 -8.16 -0.50
N PHE A 157 -13.47 -8.49 -1.37
CA PHE A 157 -13.51 -8.09 -2.78
C PHE A 157 -14.68 -8.74 -3.53
N ARG A 158 -14.99 -10.01 -3.26
CA ARG A 158 -16.16 -10.67 -3.84
C ARG A 158 -17.46 -9.96 -3.47
N ASP A 159 -17.56 -9.49 -2.24
CA ASP A 159 -18.77 -8.81 -1.75
C ASP A 159 -18.85 -7.35 -2.23
N ALA A 160 -17.71 -6.70 -2.44
CA ALA A 160 -17.64 -5.31 -2.90
C ALA A 160 -16.67 -5.11 -4.09
N PRO A 161 -16.89 -5.75 -5.25
CA PRO A 161 -15.96 -5.71 -6.38
C PRO A 161 -15.91 -4.35 -7.09
N ARG A 162 -16.79 -3.42 -6.71
CA ARG A 162 -16.85 -2.04 -7.21
C ARG A 162 -16.46 -1.01 -6.16
N ALA A 163 -15.77 -1.45 -5.10
CA ALA A 163 -15.23 -0.53 -4.12
C ALA A 163 -14.32 0.49 -4.82
N ALA A 164 -14.45 1.75 -4.42
CA ALA A 164 -13.66 2.84 -4.99
C ALA A 164 -12.18 2.75 -4.56
N PHE A 165 -11.93 2.26 -3.35
CA PHE A 165 -10.61 2.04 -2.78
C PHE A 165 -10.69 1.06 -1.61
N THR A 166 -9.54 0.60 -1.14
CA THR A 166 -9.40 -0.10 0.13
C THR A 166 -8.77 0.84 1.16
N LEU A 167 -9.30 0.85 2.38
CA LEU A 167 -8.77 1.62 3.50
C LEU A 167 -8.20 0.66 4.54
N HIS A 168 -6.94 0.87 4.93
CA HIS A 168 -6.23 0.03 5.89
C HIS A 168 -5.87 0.85 7.13
N ALA A 169 -6.34 0.39 8.29
CA ALA A 169 -6.17 1.07 9.57
C ALA A 169 -4.91 0.61 10.34
N GLY A 170 -3.88 0.24 9.62
CA GLY A 170 -2.58 -0.16 10.18
C GLY A 170 -2.46 -1.67 10.42
N ASP A 171 -1.29 -2.06 10.91
CA ASP A 171 -0.88 -3.44 11.18
C ASP A 171 -1.07 -4.36 9.96
N LEU A 172 -0.47 -3.93 8.83
CA LEU A 172 -0.51 -4.65 7.56
C LEU A 172 0.35 -5.91 7.61
N ILE A 173 1.45 -5.84 8.39
CA ILE A 173 2.44 -6.90 8.60
C ILE A 173 2.72 -7.05 10.10
N ASP A 174 3.39 -8.12 10.51
CA ASP A 174 3.71 -8.38 11.91
C ASP A 174 5.08 -7.80 12.31
N GLU A 175 6.08 -7.90 11.43
CA GLU A 175 7.44 -7.44 11.68
C GLU A 175 7.87 -6.41 10.61
N ASP A 176 8.09 -5.18 11.01
CA ASP A 176 8.33 -4.00 10.15
C ASP A 176 9.44 -4.18 9.10
N ALA A 177 10.50 -4.91 9.45
CA ALA A 177 11.67 -5.12 8.60
C ALA A 177 11.61 -6.37 7.73
N TRP A 178 10.61 -7.24 7.86
CA TRP A 178 10.56 -8.51 7.14
C TRP A 178 9.90 -8.38 5.77
N ASP A 179 10.73 -8.31 4.73
CA ASP A 179 10.24 -8.19 3.35
C ASP A 179 9.40 -9.39 2.88
N ALA A 180 9.56 -10.54 3.51
CA ALA A 180 8.72 -11.70 3.24
C ALA A 180 7.26 -11.45 3.61
N GLU A 181 6.98 -10.76 4.72
CA GLU A 181 5.62 -10.43 5.14
C GLU A 181 5.01 -9.36 4.25
N TRP A 182 5.78 -8.34 3.87
CA TRP A 182 5.37 -7.39 2.84
C TRP A 182 5.03 -8.09 1.53
N GLY A 183 5.87 -9.06 1.11
CA GLY A 183 5.59 -9.89 -0.05
C GLY A 183 4.28 -10.67 0.05
N GLN A 184 3.99 -11.25 1.22
CA GLN A 184 2.74 -11.95 1.48
C GLN A 184 1.53 -11.00 1.48
N TRP A 185 1.70 -9.79 2.06
CA TRP A 185 0.66 -8.76 2.06
C TRP A 185 0.27 -8.38 0.64
N HIS A 186 1.24 -8.14 -0.25
CA HIS A 186 0.98 -7.84 -1.67
C HIS A 186 0.35 -9.01 -2.42
N GLN A 187 0.74 -10.25 -2.11
CA GLN A 187 0.19 -11.46 -2.75
C GLN A 187 -1.28 -11.69 -2.41
N GLY A 188 -1.78 -11.18 -1.29
CA GLY A 188 -3.18 -11.31 -0.89
C GLY A 188 -4.13 -10.70 -1.91
N PRO A 189 -4.08 -9.38 -2.12
CA PRO A 189 -4.85 -8.65 -3.13
C PRO A 189 -4.35 -8.85 -4.56
N ASP A 190 -3.04 -9.11 -4.75
CA ASP A 190 -2.41 -9.32 -6.05
C ASP A 190 -2.76 -8.19 -7.05
N TRP A 191 -3.27 -8.51 -8.25
CA TRP A 191 -3.67 -7.56 -9.29
C TRP A 191 -4.71 -6.52 -8.84
N VAL A 192 -5.46 -6.79 -7.77
CA VAL A 192 -6.49 -5.86 -7.27
C VAL A 192 -5.88 -4.55 -6.79
N ASN A 193 -4.72 -4.58 -6.11
CA ASN A 193 -4.00 -3.36 -5.71
C ASN A 193 -3.53 -2.53 -6.91
N GLY A 194 -3.36 -3.13 -8.07
CA GLY A 194 -3.12 -2.44 -9.34
C GLY A 194 -4.39 -1.87 -9.99
N THR A 195 -5.58 -2.12 -9.41
CA THR A 195 -6.87 -1.72 -9.99
C THR A 195 -7.70 -0.86 -9.04
N ILE A 196 -7.68 -1.16 -7.76
CA ILE A 196 -8.38 -0.44 -6.70
C ILE A 196 -7.33 0.24 -5.82
N PRO A 197 -7.33 1.59 -5.70
CA PRO A 197 -6.37 2.31 -4.90
C PRO A 197 -6.38 1.93 -3.43
N VAL A 198 -5.21 1.96 -2.82
CA VAL A 198 -4.98 1.73 -1.40
C VAL A 198 -4.87 3.07 -0.68
N VAL A 199 -5.57 3.20 0.43
CA VAL A 199 -5.42 4.26 1.44
C VAL A 199 -5.00 3.58 2.74
N ALA A 200 -3.87 3.94 3.32
CA ALA A 200 -3.39 3.28 4.52
C ALA A 200 -2.81 4.27 5.54
N THR A 201 -2.97 3.94 6.80
CA THR A 201 -2.26 4.55 7.93
C THR A 201 -1.39 3.48 8.59
N PRO A 202 -0.18 3.80 9.09
CA PRO A 202 0.63 2.81 9.75
C PRO A 202 0.10 2.49 11.15
N GLY A 203 0.05 1.22 11.48
CA GLY A 203 -0.17 0.74 12.83
C GLY A 203 1.14 0.63 13.61
N ASN A 204 1.11 -0.06 14.73
CA ASN A 204 2.31 -0.19 15.53
C ASN A 204 3.32 -1.22 14.99
N HIS A 205 2.88 -2.13 14.16
CA HIS A 205 3.72 -3.13 13.53
C HIS A 205 4.48 -2.59 12.32
N GLU A 206 4.09 -1.46 11.76
CA GLU A 206 4.87 -0.73 10.76
C GLU A 206 5.98 0.13 11.36
N TYR A 207 6.17 0.13 12.68
CA TYR A 207 7.17 0.93 13.35
C TYR A 207 8.33 0.12 13.90
N PHE A 208 9.56 0.52 13.57
CA PHE A 208 10.77 -0.03 14.19
C PHE A 208 10.72 0.16 15.70
N GLN A 209 10.78 -0.93 16.44
CA GLN A 209 10.64 -0.97 17.88
C GLN A 209 11.98 -1.30 18.55
N THR A 210 12.38 -0.52 19.55
CA THR A 210 13.46 -0.87 20.45
C THR A 210 12.93 -0.99 21.87
N PHE A 211 13.50 -1.91 22.64
CA PHE A 211 13.15 -2.04 24.03
C PHE A 211 13.96 -1.02 24.87
N ASP A 212 13.27 -0.05 25.48
CA ASP A 212 13.88 0.84 26.45
C ASP A 212 13.95 0.14 27.80
N ARG A 213 15.18 -0.21 28.21
CA ARG A 213 15.44 -0.89 29.49
C ARG A 213 15.14 0.00 30.70
N THR A 214 15.17 1.32 30.55
CA THR A 214 14.92 2.29 31.63
C THR A 214 13.45 2.38 31.92
N GLN A 215 12.63 2.48 30.87
CA GLN A 215 11.18 2.54 30.98
C GLN A 215 10.52 1.16 31.02
N LYS A 216 11.30 0.09 30.79
CA LYS A 216 10.81 -1.29 30.65
C LYS A 216 9.67 -1.40 29.63
N SER A 217 9.74 -0.64 28.55
CA SER A 217 8.72 -0.53 27.52
C SER A 217 9.33 -0.61 26.12
N ARG A 218 8.51 -0.95 25.13
CA ARG A 218 8.89 -0.82 23.74
C ARG A 218 8.72 0.64 23.32
N VAL A 219 9.76 1.23 22.74
CA VAL A 219 9.74 2.58 22.18
C VAL A 219 9.75 2.48 20.68
N ARG A 220 8.73 3.04 20.03
CA ARG A 220 8.64 3.16 18.57
C ARG A 220 9.46 4.37 18.13
N LYS A 221 10.32 4.20 17.14
CA LYS A 221 11.24 5.26 16.73
C LYS A 221 10.92 5.87 15.36
N GLN A 222 10.64 5.05 14.40
CA GLN A 222 10.37 5.49 13.04
C GLN A 222 9.53 4.45 12.29
N VAL A 223 8.79 4.92 11.29
CA VAL A 223 8.07 4.03 10.38
C VAL A 223 9.05 3.16 9.60
N SER A 224 8.66 1.94 9.28
CA SER A 224 9.40 0.98 8.48
C SER A 224 9.97 1.62 7.21
N THR A 225 11.21 1.28 6.89
CA THR A 225 11.84 1.71 5.64
C THR A 225 11.12 1.19 4.41
N HIS A 226 10.29 0.15 4.55
CA HIS A 226 9.44 -0.38 3.48
C HIS A 226 8.26 0.53 3.13
N TRP A 227 7.80 1.40 4.06
CA TRP A 227 6.57 2.16 3.90
C TRP A 227 6.61 3.08 2.66
N ARG A 228 7.54 4.03 2.63
CA ARG A 228 7.62 5.05 1.58
C ARG A 228 7.93 4.52 0.19
N PRO A 229 8.79 3.50 0.00
CA PRO A 229 9.00 2.93 -1.33
C PRO A 229 7.76 2.26 -1.93
N GLN A 230 6.87 1.74 -1.08
CA GLN A 230 5.70 0.97 -1.52
C GLN A 230 4.46 1.84 -1.73
N PHE A 231 4.35 2.98 -1.02
CA PHE A 231 3.16 3.81 -1.04
C PHE A 231 3.52 5.26 -1.37
N ALA A 232 2.80 5.86 -2.30
CA ALA A 232 2.89 7.29 -2.62
C ALA A 232 1.65 7.99 -2.04
N PHE A 233 1.74 8.39 -0.77
CA PHE A 233 0.69 9.14 -0.10
C PHE A 233 0.96 10.66 -0.15
N PRO A 234 -0.05 11.51 0.14
CA PRO A 234 0.14 12.95 0.10
C PRO A 234 1.24 13.43 1.05
N ILE A 235 2.11 14.30 0.53
CA ILE A 235 3.03 15.09 1.35
C ILE A 235 2.36 16.43 1.59
N GLN A 236 2.04 16.72 2.85
CA GLN A 236 1.33 17.93 3.26
C GLN A 236 2.12 18.68 4.35
N ASP A 237 1.69 19.89 4.68
CA ASP A 237 2.38 20.76 5.66
C ASP A 237 2.13 20.27 7.11
N VAL A 238 2.56 19.04 7.40
CA VAL A 238 2.55 18.50 8.75
C VAL A 238 3.77 19.03 9.51
N PRO A 239 3.63 19.53 10.75
CA PRO A 239 4.71 20.20 11.46
C PRO A 239 5.97 19.37 11.70
N ASP A 240 5.84 18.06 11.76
CA ASP A 240 6.96 17.12 11.96
C ASP A 240 7.22 16.34 10.66
N ALA A 241 8.42 16.47 10.13
CA ALA A 241 8.83 15.82 8.90
C ALA A 241 8.80 14.27 8.98
N SER A 242 8.88 13.69 10.18
CA SER A 242 8.77 12.23 10.38
C SER A 242 7.37 11.70 10.07
N LEU A 243 6.37 12.58 10.12
CA LEU A 243 4.96 12.26 9.87
C LEU A 243 4.54 12.34 8.39
N GLN A 244 5.44 12.75 7.50
CA GLN A 244 5.13 12.77 6.06
C GLN A 244 4.77 11.37 5.56
N GLU A 245 3.72 11.30 4.72
CA GLU A 245 3.15 10.05 4.16
C GLU A 245 2.52 9.09 5.19
N THR A 246 2.49 9.46 6.49
CA THR A 246 1.74 8.75 7.52
C THR A 246 0.58 9.58 8.06
N VAL A 247 0.77 10.90 8.13
CA VAL A 247 -0.28 11.87 8.47
C VAL A 247 -0.62 12.69 7.23
N TYR A 248 -1.82 12.52 6.75
CA TYR A 248 -2.33 13.18 5.56
C TYR A 248 -3.84 13.18 5.52
N TYR A 249 -4.42 13.96 4.63
CA TYR A 249 -5.83 13.80 4.24
C TYR A 249 -5.95 13.68 2.72
N LEU A 250 -7.05 13.10 2.31
CA LEU A 250 -7.50 13.09 0.93
C LEU A 250 -9.02 13.33 0.87
N ASP A 251 -9.46 14.01 -0.17
CA ASP A 251 -10.86 14.26 -0.42
C ASP A 251 -11.36 13.36 -1.55
N TYR A 252 -12.36 12.55 -1.27
CA TYR A 252 -12.98 11.66 -2.24
C TYR A 252 -14.48 11.94 -2.32
N GLN A 253 -14.92 12.51 -3.43
CA GLN A 253 -16.34 12.74 -3.74
C GLN A 253 -17.15 13.40 -2.59
N GLY A 254 -16.58 14.42 -1.95
CA GLY A 254 -17.23 15.18 -0.86
C GLY A 254 -17.01 14.64 0.54
N VAL A 255 -16.19 13.58 0.69
CA VAL A 255 -15.79 13.04 2.00
C VAL A 255 -14.29 13.22 2.17
N ARG A 256 -13.86 13.76 3.32
CA ARG A 256 -12.45 13.85 3.71
C ARG A 256 -12.06 12.66 4.56
N PHE A 257 -11.05 11.93 4.13
CA PHE A 257 -10.38 10.87 4.87
C PHE A 257 -9.12 11.43 5.47
N ILE A 258 -8.95 11.30 6.78
CA ILE A 258 -7.80 11.81 7.50
C ILE A 258 -7.05 10.63 8.11
N SER A 259 -5.79 10.47 7.72
CA SER A 259 -4.86 9.54 8.35
C SER A 259 -4.14 10.27 9.49
N LEU A 260 -4.17 9.69 10.67
CA LEU A 260 -3.44 10.15 11.85
C LEU A 260 -2.50 9.05 12.33
N ASP A 261 -1.32 9.43 12.78
CA ASP A 261 -0.34 8.50 13.30
C ASP A 261 -0.42 8.42 14.81
N SER A 262 -0.96 7.31 15.32
CA SER A 262 -1.08 7.08 16.78
C SER A 262 0.22 6.63 17.44
N ASN A 263 1.29 6.38 16.67
CA ASN A 263 2.53 5.80 17.17
C ASN A 263 3.56 6.82 17.61
N THR A 264 3.57 8.00 16.99
CA THR A 264 4.60 9.03 17.24
C THR A 264 4.04 10.44 17.09
N ALA A 265 4.68 11.40 17.77
CA ALA A 265 4.46 12.85 17.62
C ALA A 265 2.98 13.28 17.64
N GLN A 266 2.11 12.66 18.44
CA GLN A 266 0.66 12.94 18.47
C GLN A 266 0.37 14.43 18.75
N ALA A 267 1.13 15.04 19.67
CA ALA A 267 0.96 16.45 19.99
C ALA A 267 1.25 17.41 18.81
N ALA A 268 2.16 17.02 17.93
CA ALA A 268 2.50 17.80 16.73
C ALA A 268 1.39 17.74 15.67
N GLN A 269 0.56 16.72 15.68
CA GLN A 269 -0.54 16.56 14.72
C GLN A 269 -1.74 17.45 15.05
N VAL A 270 -1.91 17.84 16.32
CA VAL A 270 -3.10 18.58 16.79
C VAL A 270 -3.28 19.91 16.08
N PRO A 271 -2.26 20.80 15.93
CA PRO A 271 -2.43 22.06 15.22
C PRO A 271 -2.82 21.83 13.74
N TRP A 272 -2.16 20.90 13.08
CA TRP A 272 -2.44 20.55 11.70
C TRP A 272 -3.87 20.00 11.53
N LEU A 273 -4.30 19.08 12.41
CA LEU A 273 -5.66 18.54 12.37
C LEU A 273 -6.70 19.62 12.57
N ARG A 274 -6.46 20.57 13.49
CA ARG A 274 -7.34 21.71 13.71
C ARG A 274 -7.50 22.53 12.43
N GLU A 275 -6.40 22.87 11.79
CA GLU A 275 -6.41 23.63 10.54
C GLU A 275 -7.15 22.88 9.43
N VAL A 276 -6.90 21.56 9.29
CA VAL A 276 -7.57 20.70 8.31
C VAL A 276 -9.08 20.68 8.53
N LEU A 277 -9.55 20.67 9.77
CA LEU A 277 -10.98 20.66 10.10
C LEU A 277 -11.62 22.05 9.96
N GLU A 278 -10.94 23.12 10.39
CA GLU A 278 -11.46 24.49 10.32
C GLU A 278 -11.57 25.02 8.88
N ASN A 279 -10.63 24.66 8.02
CA ASN A 279 -10.63 25.05 6.60
C ASN A 279 -11.61 24.25 5.74
N ASN A 280 -12.39 23.35 6.33
CA ASN A 280 -13.25 22.44 5.60
C ASN A 280 -14.73 22.81 5.76
N CYS A 281 -15.15 23.88 5.14
CA CYS A 281 -16.54 24.38 5.19
C CYS A 281 -17.60 23.47 4.50
N LEU A 282 -17.21 22.34 3.92
CA LEU A 282 -18.10 21.54 3.06
C LEU A 282 -18.36 20.11 3.58
N LEU A 283 -17.78 19.71 4.71
CA LEU A 283 -17.99 18.37 5.22
C LEU A 283 -19.20 18.32 6.17
N TYR A 284 -20.14 17.47 5.84
CA TYR A 284 -21.04 16.88 6.81
C TYR A 284 -20.17 16.10 7.81
N THR A 285 -20.05 16.60 9.03
CA THR A 285 -19.56 15.78 10.15
C THR A 285 -20.61 14.72 10.40
N SER A 286 -20.26 13.45 10.25
CA SER A 286 -21.17 12.40 10.72
C SER A 286 -21.18 12.44 12.25
N ASP A 287 -22.36 12.39 12.86
CA ASP A 287 -22.57 12.30 14.32
C ASP A 287 -22.06 10.97 14.93
N ALA A 288 -21.30 10.18 14.19
CA ALA A 288 -20.76 8.90 14.65
C ALA A 288 -19.82 9.02 15.86
N ALA A 289 -19.32 10.24 16.16
CA ALA A 289 -18.50 10.50 17.35
C ALA A 289 -19.34 10.70 18.63
N ASP A 290 -20.63 11.01 18.53
CA ASP A 290 -21.49 11.27 19.70
C ASP A 290 -22.08 9.99 20.32
N ASP A 291 -22.00 8.85 19.64
CA ASP A 291 -22.55 7.58 20.12
C ASP A 291 -21.58 6.77 21.01
N ALA A 292 -20.37 7.26 21.24
CA ALA A 292 -19.36 6.62 22.11
C ALA A 292 -19.59 6.88 23.61
N GLY A 293 -20.69 7.50 24.00
CA GLY A 293 -21.02 7.93 25.37
C GLY A 293 -22.07 7.13 26.13
N SER A 294 -22.61 6.06 25.57
CA SER A 294 -23.62 5.23 26.23
C SER A 294 -23.28 3.75 26.20
N GLY A 295 -22.32 3.36 27.06
CA GLY A 295 -22.00 1.95 27.33
C GLY A 295 -21.39 1.83 28.70
#